data_141bd67e79c100a5e2e7b82ef0a4d81f
#
_entry.id   141bd67e79c100a5e2e7b82ef0a4d81f
#
_cell.length_a   1.000
_cell.length_b   1.000
_cell.length_c   1.000
_cell.angle_alpha   90.00
_cell.angle_beta   90.00
_cell.angle_gamma   90.00
#
_symmetry.space_group_name_H-M   'P 1'
#
loop_
_entity.id
_entity.type
_entity.pdbx_description
1 polymer ?
#
loop_
_entity_poly.entity_id
_entity_poly.type
_entity_poly.pdbx_seq_one_letter_code
_entity_poly.pdbx_strand_id
1 'polypeptide(L)'
;LKVLAVLGAVVVALSLIGSIFIGFISIFIGENSNIDFAVPNEEQRAFILKLVPIAQDNYNDYGIFPSVTIAQAIHESAWGKSDLSVKANNLFGVKADSSWKGQTIDMPTQEHINGSNITVMAKWRKYDSFEDSVKDHGKFLKENPRYEQSGVFKAKDYKEQAYAIRMAGYATDPQYASLICNIIESYSLNIYDFKVGDGNKVVERAITTGMSIVGKSPYVFGGGRNPE
;
A
#
# COMPACT_ATOMS: atom_id res chain seq x y z
N LEU A 1 37.14 2.87 23.53
CA LEU A 1 37.03 1.41 23.34
C LEU A 1 35.58 0.89 23.55
N LYS A 2 34.88 1.31 24.61
CA LYS A 2 33.49 0.83 24.89
C LYS A 2 32.45 1.25 23.85
N VAL A 3 32.59 2.42 23.23
CA VAL A 3 31.64 2.92 22.18
C VAL A 3 31.79 2.14 20.88
N LEU A 4 33.01 1.75 20.49
CA LEU A 4 33.22 0.91 19.31
C LEU A 4 32.68 -0.51 19.49
N ALA A 5 32.74 -1.06 20.69
CA ALA A 5 32.20 -2.40 20.97
C ALA A 5 30.66 -2.43 20.92
N VAL A 6 29.99 -1.34 21.35
CA VAL A 6 28.52 -1.23 21.26
C VAL A 6 28.06 -1.06 19.80
N LEU A 7 28.77 -0.26 19.00
CA LEU A 7 28.48 -0.12 17.57
C LEU A 7 28.66 -1.43 16.80
N GLY A 8 29.72 -2.20 17.10
CA GLY A 8 29.94 -3.52 16.52
C GLY A 8 28.83 -4.53 16.84
N ALA A 9 28.36 -4.54 18.10
CA ALA A 9 27.27 -5.43 18.53
C ALA A 9 25.92 -5.09 17.88
N VAL A 10 25.62 -3.81 17.65
CA VAL A 10 24.40 -3.37 16.98
C VAL A 10 24.41 -3.75 15.49
N VAL A 11 25.55 -3.62 14.81
CA VAL A 11 25.68 -4.00 13.39
C VAL A 11 25.54 -5.52 13.22
N VAL A 12 26.12 -6.32 14.12
CA VAL A 12 25.99 -7.79 14.08
C VAL A 12 24.56 -8.23 14.40
N ALA A 13 23.87 -7.58 15.33
CA ALA A 13 22.47 -7.86 15.64
C ALA A 13 21.54 -7.54 14.46
N LEU A 14 21.79 -6.44 13.75
CA LEU A 14 20.98 -6.07 12.57
C LEU A 14 21.23 -7.00 11.38
N SER A 15 22.44 -7.52 11.18
CA SER A 15 22.73 -8.50 10.13
C SER A 15 22.13 -9.88 10.45
N LEU A 16 22.09 -10.28 11.72
CA LEU A 16 21.44 -11.52 12.17
C LEU A 16 19.91 -11.43 12.05
N ILE A 17 19.31 -10.29 12.34
CA ILE A 17 17.87 -10.08 12.17
C ILE A 17 17.48 -10.16 10.69
N GLY A 18 18.27 -9.59 9.78
CA GLY A 18 18.04 -9.71 8.33
C GLY A 18 18.13 -11.16 7.84
N SER A 19 19.10 -11.91 8.30
CA SER A 19 19.31 -13.32 7.92
C SER A 19 18.23 -14.24 8.54
N ILE A 20 17.78 -13.96 9.75
CA ILE A 20 16.70 -14.69 10.42
C ILE A 20 15.37 -14.38 9.72
N PHE A 21 15.13 -13.15 9.25
CA PHE A 21 13.90 -12.77 8.55
C PHE A 21 13.77 -13.49 7.19
N ILE A 22 14.86 -13.60 6.43
CA ILE A 22 14.89 -14.37 5.17
C ILE A 22 14.71 -15.87 5.46
N GLY A 23 15.34 -16.40 6.52
CA GLY A 23 15.19 -17.80 6.94
C GLY A 23 13.78 -18.11 7.46
N PHE A 24 13.12 -17.17 8.15
CA PHE A 24 11.74 -17.35 8.63
C PHE A 24 10.72 -17.37 7.48
N ILE A 25 10.90 -16.53 6.47
CA ILE A 25 10.06 -16.54 5.27
C ILE A 25 10.16 -17.89 4.55
N SER A 26 11.37 -18.47 4.45
CA SER A 26 11.58 -19.78 3.80
C SER A 26 10.97 -20.97 4.57
N ILE A 27 10.80 -20.87 5.88
CA ILE A 27 10.23 -21.94 6.72
C ILE A 27 8.71 -21.90 6.74
N PHE A 28 8.08 -20.73 6.58
CA PHE A 28 6.61 -20.56 6.57
C PHE A 28 5.96 -20.70 5.19
N ILE A 29 6.75 -20.63 4.11
CA ILE A 29 6.26 -20.91 2.76
C ILE A 29 6.36 -22.42 2.55
N GLY A 30 5.29 -23.13 2.83
CA GLY A 30 5.16 -24.54 2.43
C GLY A 30 5.39 -24.67 0.92
N GLU A 31 6.00 -25.77 0.50
CA GLU A 31 6.57 -26.08 -0.83
C GLU A 31 5.65 -25.91 -2.07
N ASN A 32 4.51 -25.22 -1.98
CA ASN A 32 3.54 -25.12 -3.09
C ASN A 32 2.90 -23.76 -3.33
N SER A 33 3.50 -22.65 -2.92
CA SER A 33 3.03 -21.33 -3.37
C SER A 33 4.12 -20.67 -4.23
N ASN A 34 3.93 -20.67 -5.56
CA ASN A 34 4.67 -19.80 -6.48
C ASN A 34 4.29 -18.33 -6.23
N ILE A 35 4.57 -17.81 -5.04
CA ILE A 35 4.47 -16.37 -4.79
C ILE A 35 5.78 -15.78 -5.30
N ASP A 36 5.71 -15.16 -6.46
CA ASP A 36 6.82 -14.42 -7.04
C ASP A 36 6.94 -13.09 -6.26
N PHE A 37 7.82 -13.04 -5.26
CA PHE A 37 8.07 -11.81 -4.50
C PHE A 37 8.69 -10.76 -5.41
N ALA A 38 7.93 -9.77 -5.75
CA ALA A 38 8.43 -8.64 -6.53
C ALA A 38 9.31 -7.74 -5.63
N VAL A 39 10.56 -7.53 -6.04
CA VAL A 39 11.38 -6.50 -5.42
C VAL A 39 10.97 -5.15 -6.01
N PRO A 40 10.34 -4.25 -5.24
CA PRO A 40 9.92 -2.96 -5.77
C PRO A 40 11.15 -2.16 -6.21
N ASN A 41 11.10 -1.56 -7.39
CA ASN A 41 12.11 -0.61 -7.82
C ASN A 41 12.06 0.66 -6.93
N GLU A 42 13.02 1.60 -7.13
CA GLU A 42 13.16 2.76 -6.27
C GLU A 42 11.90 3.67 -6.28
N GLU A 43 11.28 3.87 -7.44
CA GLU A 43 10.06 4.66 -7.58
C GLU A 43 8.86 3.99 -6.89
N GLN A 44 8.70 2.69 -7.09
CA GLN A 44 7.64 1.91 -6.45
C GLN A 44 7.79 1.91 -4.92
N ARG A 45 9.02 1.77 -4.43
CA ARG A 45 9.32 1.87 -3.01
C ARG A 45 8.98 3.25 -2.46
N ALA A 46 9.41 4.32 -3.14
CA ALA A 46 9.10 5.68 -2.74
C ALA A 46 7.59 5.93 -2.68
N PHE A 47 6.84 5.41 -3.67
CA PHE A 47 5.39 5.49 -3.68
C PHE A 47 4.76 4.78 -2.48
N ILE A 48 5.16 3.53 -2.19
CA ILE A 48 4.67 2.78 -1.02
C ILE A 48 4.97 3.56 0.27
N LEU A 49 6.24 3.92 0.50
CA LEU A 49 6.66 4.60 1.73
C LEU A 49 5.99 5.95 1.93
N LYS A 50 5.67 6.65 0.86
CA LYS A 50 4.90 7.91 0.92
C LYS A 50 3.49 7.69 1.46
N LEU A 51 2.85 6.58 1.10
CA LEU A 51 1.46 6.31 1.49
C LEU A 51 1.32 5.63 2.85
N VAL A 52 2.37 4.94 3.35
CA VAL A 52 2.31 4.17 4.61
C VAL A 52 1.77 4.99 5.79
N PRO A 53 2.28 6.20 6.11
CA PRO A 53 1.82 6.92 7.30
C PRO A 53 0.33 7.21 7.27
N ILE A 54 -0.16 7.71 6.13
CA ILE A 54 -1.57 8.09 6.01
C ILE A 54 -2.49 6.88 5.87
N ALA A 55 -2.01 5.76 5.30
CA ALA A 55 -2.76 4.51 5.29
C ALA A 55 -2.91 3.94 6.71
N GLN A 56 -1.90 4.12 7.57
CA GLN A 56 -1.99 3.77 8.99
C GLN A 56 -2.94 4.69 9.76
N ASP A 57 -2.98 5.98 9.44
CA ASP A 57 -4.01 6.88 9.99
C ASP A 57 -5.42 6.42 9.60
N ASN A 58 -5.66 6.06 8.34
CA ASN A 58 -6.93 5.49 7.89
C ASN A 58 -7.28 4.18 8.61
N TYR A 59 -6.29 3.37 8.97
CA TYR A 59 -6.53 2.16 9.76
C TYR A 59 -6.97 2.49 11.19
N ASN A 60 -6.33 3.48 11.80
CA ASN A 60 -6.72 3.93 13.14
C ASN A 60 -8.12 4.56 13.15
N ASP A 61 -8.42 5.42 12.16
CA ASP A 61 -9.65 6.21 12.11
C ASP A 61 -10.85 5.40 11.60
N TYR A 62 -10.63 4.52 10.63
CA TYR A 62 -11.71 3.86 9.90
C TYR A 62 -11.61 2.33 9.89
N GLY A 63 -10.50 1.73 10.33
CA GLY A 63 -10.32 0.28 10.34
C GLY A 63 -10.04 -0.32 8.95
N ILE A 64 -9.48 0.47 8.03
CA ILE A 64 -9.09 -0.01 6.70
C ILE A 64 -7.62 -0.38 6.71
N PHE A 65 -7.29 -1.65 6.43
CA PHE A 65 -5.91 -2.12 6.47
C PHE A 65 -4.99 -1.32 5.56
N PRO A 66 -3.83 -0.87 6.06
CA PRO A 66 -2.83 -0.15 5.28
C PRO A 66 -2.46 -0.85 3.98
N SER A 67 -2.27 -2.18 4.04
CA SER A 67 -1.97 -2.99 2.86
C SER A 67 -3.04 -2.88 1.79
N VAL A 68 -4.32 -2.90 2.18
CA VAL A 68 -5.47 -2.77 1.26
C VAL A 68 -5.49 -1.38 0.63
N THR A 69 -5.33 -0.33 1.44
CA THR A 69 -5.30 1.06 0.96
C THR A 69 -4.17 1.27 -0.07
N ILE A 70 -2.96 0.79 0.25
CA ILE A 70 -1.79 0.94 -0.62
C ILE A 70 -1.96 0.11 -1.90
N ALA A 71 -2.44 -1.13 -1.81
CA ALA A 71 -2.66 -1.99 -2.97
C ALA A 71 -3.73 -1.43 -3.92
N GLN A 72 -4.82 -0.88 -3.38
CA GLN A 72 -5.80 -0.16 -4.17
C GLN A 72 -5.19 1.07 -4.86
N ALA A 73 -4.41 1.88 -4.14
CA ALA A 73 -3.72 3.03 -4.74
C ALA A 73 -2.78 2.62 -5.87
N ILE A 74 -2.02 1.53 -5.70
CA ILE A 74 -1.15 0.98 -6.74
C ILE A 74 -1.96 0.60 -7.98
N HIS A 75 -3.04 -0.18 -7.78
CA HIS A 75 -3.87 -0.69 -8.86
C HIS A 75 -4.60 0.42 -9.63
N GLU A 76 -5.33 1.27 -8.91
CA GLU A 76 -6.21 2.29 -9.48
C GLU A 76 -5.43 3.43 -10.16
N SER A 77 -4.22 3.72 -9.67
CA SER A 77 -3.43 4.85 -10.14
C SER A 77 -2.25 4.48 -11.03
N ALA A 78 -2.01 3.19 -11.30
CA ALA A 78 -0.77 2.74 -11.94
C ALA A 78 0.47 3.33 -11.24
N TRP A 79 0.58 3.15 -9.91
CA TRP A 79 1.67 3.71 -9.10
C TRP A 79 1.71 5.24 -9.08
N GLY A 80 0.55 5.89 -9.11
CA GLY A 80 0.45 7.34 -9.15
C GLY A 80 0.76 7.95 -10.52
N LYS A 81 0.87 7.13 -11.57
CA LYS A 81 1.27 7.54 -12.93
C LYS A 81 0.07 7.72 -13.87
N SER A 82 -1.15 7.37 -13.47
CA SER A 82 -2.32 7.61 -14.29
C SER A 82 -2.55 9.12 -14.50
N ASP A 83 -3.17 9.47 -15.61
CA ASP A 83 -3.49 10.86 -15.93
C ASP A 83 -4.24 11.58 -14.81
N LEU A 84 -5.19 10.88 -14.19
CA LEU A 84 -5.98 11.43 -13.09
C LEU A 84 -5.13 11.66 -11.84
N SER A 85 -4.22 10.73 -11.54
CA SER A 85 -3.29 10.88 -10.42
C SER A 85 -2.33 12.04 -10.61
N VAL A 86 -1.78 12.19 -11.83
CA VAL A 86 -0.81 13.26 -12.15
C VAL A 86 -1.47 14.64 -12.16
N LYS A 87 -2.69 14.76 -12.72
CA LYS A 87 -3.38 16.05 -12.90
C LYS A 87 -4.21 16.48 -11.69
N ALA A 88 -4.66 15.52 -10.88
CA ALA A 88 -5.62 15.77 -9.81
C ALA A 88 -5.23 15.17 -8.45
N ASN A 89 -4.08 14.51 -8.32
CA ASN A 89 -3.69 13.74 -7.13
C ASN A 89 -4.77 12.71 -6.70
N ASN A 90 -5.64 12.28 -7.60
CA ASN A 90 -6.73 11.37 -7.32
C ASN A 90 -6.30 9.93 -7.62
N LEU A 91 -5.88 9.22 -6.57
CA LEU A 91 -5.33 7.87 -6.67
C LEU A 91 -6.39 6.79 -6.88
N PHE A 92 -7.63 7.04 -6.49
CA PHE A 92 -8.68 6.01 -6.42
C PHE A 92 -9.81 6.22 -7.43
N GLY A 93 -9.68 7.18 -8.31
CA GLY A 93 -10.71 7.48 -9.30
C GLY A 93 -12.04 7.90 -8.64
N VAL A 94 -12.01 8.69 -7.59
CA VAL A 94 -13.22 9.14 -6.92
C VAL A 94 -13.86 10.27 -7.72
N LYS A 95 -15.10 10.05 -8.17
CA LYS A 95 -15.90 11.07 -8.86
C LYS A 95 -16.41 12.11 -7.88
N ALA A 96 -16.51 13.35 -8.33
CA ALA A 96 -17.13 14.41 -7.57
C ALA A 96 -18.66 14.36 -7.73
N ASP A 97 -19.34 14.05 -6.66
CA ASP A 97 -20.81 14.14 -6.56
C ASP A 97 -21.26 15.47 -5.97
N SER A 98 -22.57 15.66 -5.78
CA SER A 98 -23.15 16.89 -5.24
C SER A 98 -22.73 17.21 -3.80
N SER A 99 -22.25 16.23 -3.04
CA SER A 99 -21.78 16.40 -1.66
C SER A 99 -20.35 16.96 -1.61
N TRP A 100 -19.56 16.75 -2.68
CA TRP A 100 -18.19 17.22 -2.74
C TRP A 100 -18.09 18.75 -2.82
N LYS A 101 -17.31 19.35 -1.93
CA LYS A 101 -17.11 20.81 -1.83
C LYS A 101 -15.69 21.26 -2.20
N GLY A 102 -14.80 20.30 -2.49
CA GLY A 102 -13.42 20.57 -2.89
C GLY A 102 -13.27 20.91 -4.37
N GLN A 103 -12.03 21.02 -4.80
CA GLN A 103 -11.68 21.24 -6.20
C GLN A 103 -12.07 20.06 -7.08
N THR A 104 -12.34 20.31 -8.35
CA THR A 104 -12.68 19.29 -9.34
C THR A 104 -11.90 19.47 -10.63
N ILE A 105 -11.83 18.39 -11.40
CA ILE A 105 -11.31 18.40 -12.76
C ILE A 105 -12.25 17.60 -13.67
N ASP A 106 -12.51 18.09 -14.86
CA ASP A 106 -13.26 17.36 -15.87
C ASP A 106 -12.28 16.56 -16.74
N MET A 107 -12.47 15.23 -16.76
CA MET A 107 -11.65 14.32 -17.57
C MET A 107 -12.51 13.25 -18.21
N PRO A 108 -12.11 12.75 -19.41
CA PRO A 108 -12.82 11.68 -20.08
C PRO A 108 -12.73 10.38 -19.28
N THR A 109 -13.81 9.62 -19.29
CA THR A 109 -13.87 8.25 -18.78
C THR A 109 -14.66 7.37 -19.74
N GLN A 110 -14.38 6.08 -19.72
CA GLN A 110 -15.19 5.12 -20.47
C GLN A 110 -16.31 4.59 -19.58
N GLU A 111 -17.52 4.67 -20.07
CA GLU A 111 -18.70 4.11 -19.42
C GLU A 111 -19.30 3.03 -20.31
N HIS A 112 -19.74 1.93 -19.71
CA HIS A 112 -20.46 0.89 -20.43
C HIS A 112 -21.96 1.16 -20.35
N ILE A 113 -22.53 1.72 -21.42
CA ILE A 113 -23.95 2.11 -21.49
C ILE A 113 -24.61 1.34 -22.65
N ASN A 114 -25.70 0.62 -22.33
CA ASN A 114 -26.48 -0.14 -23.31
C ASN A 114 -25.64 -1.10 -24.18
N GLY A 115 -24.68 -1.79 -23.58
CA GLY A 115 -23.82 -2.76 -24.28
C GLY A 115 -22.69 -2.16 -25.10
N SER A 116 -22.48 -0.85 -25.05
CA SER A 116 -21.40 -0.14 -25.76
C SER A 116 -20.52 0.66 -24.82
N ASN A 117 -19.22 0.65 -25.10
CA ASN A 117 -18.29 1.54 -24.42
C ASN A 117 -18.34 2.91 -25.05
N ILE A 118 -18.73 3.92 -24.28
CA ILE A 118 -18.76 5.31 -24.74
C ILE A 118 -17.84 6.15 -23.86
N THR A 119 -17.17 7.11 -24.47
CA THR A 119 -16.36 8.10 -23.72
C THR A 119 -17.25 9.26 -23.32
N VAL A 120 -17.32 9.53 -22.03
CA VAL A 120 -18.05 10.66 -21.46
C VAL A 120 -17.10 11.54 -20.64
N MET A 121 -17.42 12.83 -20.53
CA MET A 121 -16.72 13.70 -19.58
C MET A 121 -17.32 13.50 -18.19
N ALA A 122 -16.46 13.17 -17.22
CA ALA A 122 -16.84 13.04 -15.83
C ALA A 122 -16.11 14.06 -14.98
N LYS A 123 -16.76 14.48 -13.89
CA LYS A 123 -16.18 15.38 -12.91
C LYS A 123 -15.55 14.55 -11.79
N TRP A 124 -14.25 14.75 -11.59
CA TRP A 124 -13.45 14.02 -10.62
C TRP A 124 -13.04 14.93 -9.46
N ARG A 125 -12.90 14.35 -8.27
CA ARG A 125 -12.33 15.06 -7.12
C ARG A 125 -10.87 15.38 -7.43
N LYS A 126 -10.44 16.60 -7.12
CA LYS A 126 -9.06 17.03 -7.23
C LYS A 126 -8.55 17.37 -5.83
N TYR A 127 -7.39 16.81 -5.50
CA TYR A 127 -6.74 16.96 -4.20
C TYR A 127 -5.45 17.75 -4.31
N ASP A 128 -5.00 18.34 -3.20
CA ASP A 128 -3.74 19.07 -3.15
C ASP A 128 -2.54 18.10 -3.06
N SER A 129 -2.77 16.90 -2.52
CA SER A 129 -1.74 15.86 -2.35
C SER A 129 -2.30 14.44 -2.50
N PHE A 130 -1.42 13.44 -2.61
CA PHE A 130 -1.80 12.02 -2.53
C PHE A 130 -2.33 11.67 -1.14
N GLU A 131 -1.78 12.29 -0.10
CA GLU A 131 -2.21 12.11 1.29
C GLU A 131 -3.68 12.50 1.46
N ASP A 132 -4.11 13.60 0.86
CA ASP A 132 -5.52 14.03 0.90
C ASP A 132 -6.43 13.05 0.15
N SER A 133 -5.96 12.51 -0.99
CA SER A 133 -6.68 11.47 -1.72
C SER A 133 -6.86 10.21 -0.88
N VAL A 134 -5.82 9.78 -0.15
CA VAL A 134 -5.89 8.60 0.73
C VAL A 134 -6.85 8.84 1.91
N LYS A 135 -6.80 10.02 2.54
CA LYS A 135 -7.74 10.40 3.62
C LYS A 135 -9.18 10.37 3.14
N ASP A 136 -9.44 11.01 2.01
CA ASP A 136 -10.79 11.07 1.44
C ASP A 136 -11.29 9.69 1.04
N HIS A 137 -10.42 8.81 0.53
CA HIS A 137 -10.78 7.42 0.23
C HIS A 137 -11.22 6.66 1.48
N GLY A 138 -10.48 6.76 2.58
CA GLY A 138 -10.87 6.15 3.86
C GLY A 138 -12.23 6.63 4.34
N LYS A 139 -12.43 7.96 4.30
CA LYS A 139 -13.70 8.61 4.62
C LYS A 139 -14.82 8.15 3.68
N PHE A 140 -14.57 8.11 2.38
CA PHE A 140 -15.53 7.65 1.36
C PHE A 140 -16.00 6.22 1.65
N LEU A 141 -15.11 5.30 1.98
CA LEU A 141 -15.50 3.94 2.35
C LEU A 141 -16.34 3.95 3.64
N LYS A 142 -15.93 4.73 4.66
CA LYS A 142 -16.62 4.76 5.96
C LYS A 142 -18.02 5.37 5.89
N GLU A 143 -18.20 6.41 5.10
CA GLU A 143 -19.47 7.13 4.99
C GLU A 143 -20.49 6.46 4.06
N ASN A 144 -20.08 5.49 3.24
CA ASN A 144 -20.98 4.75 2.38
C ASN A 144 -21.49 3.47 3.06
N PRO A 145 -22.78 3.37 3.41
CA PRO A 145 -23.33 2.26 4.21
C PRO A 145 -23.12 0.87 3.62
N ARG A 146 -22.97 0.75 2.31
CA ARG A 146 -22.74 -0.52 1.62
C ARG A 146 -21.46 -1.24 2.10
N TYR A 147 -20.42 -0.50 2.48
CA TYR A 147 -19.17 -1.07 2.97
C TYR A 147 -19.32 -1.61 4.39
N GLU A 148 -20.03 -0.90 5.26
CA GLU A 148 -20.37 -1.41 6.61
C GLU A 148 -21.23 -2.68 6.50
N GLN A 149 -22.26 -2.66 5.65
CA GLN A 149 -23.16 -3.80 5.44
C GLN A 149 -22.44 -5.02 4.90
N SER A 150 -21.42 -4.82 4.04
CA SER A 150 -20.60 -5.91 3.50
C SER A 150 -19.50 -6.39 4.47
N GLY A 151 -19.38 -5.77 5.65
CA GLY A 151 -18.44 -6.23 6.68
C GLY A 151 -17.01 -5.70 6.52
N VAL A 152 -16.77 -4.66 5.70
CA VAL A 152 -15.42 -4.11 5.45
C VAL A 152 -14.70 -3.77 6.74
N PHE A 153 -15.39 -3.17 7.71
CA PHE A 153 -14.79 -2.71 8.97
C PHE A 153 -14.79 -3.77 10.07
N LYS A 154 -15.26 -5.00 9.77
CA LYS A 154 -15.25 -6.16 10.66
C LYS A 154 -14.26 -7.23 10.19
N ALA A 155 -13.61 -7.00 9.06
CA ALA A 155 -12.62 -7.92 8.50
C ALA A 155 -11.46 -8.13 9.48
N LYS A 156 -10.98 -9.36 9.59
CA LYS A 156 -9.89 -9.74 10.51
C LYS A 156 -8.52 -9.60 9.87
N ASP A 157 -8.47 -9.60 8.53
CA ASP A 157 -7.26 -9.46 7.76
C ASP A 157 -7.56 -8.78 6.40
N TYR A 158 -6.51 -8.49 5.66
CA TYR A 158 -6.60 -7.84 4.36
C TYR A 158 -7.39 -8.66 3.31
N LYS A 159 -7.39 -10.00 3.41
CA LYS A 159 -8.11 -10.87 2.48
C LYS A 159 -9.61 -10.72 2.65
N GLU A 160 -10.08 -10.87 3.89
CA GLU A 160 -11.49 -10.63 4.22
C GLU A 160 -11.92 -9.22 3.82
N GLN A 161 -11.06 -8.22 4.07
CA GLN A 161 -11.40 -6.82 3.75
C GLN A 161 -11.46 -6.55 2.24
N ALA A 162 -10.50 -7.04 1.46
CA ALA A 162 -10.51 -6.89 0.00
C ALA A 162 -11.76 -7.56 -0.61
N TYR A 163 -12.14 -8.71 -0.08
CA TYR A 163 -13.36 -9.42 -0.49
C TYR A 163 -14.62 -8.62 -0.16
N ALA A 164 -14.70 -8.09 1.06
CA ALA A 164 -15.83 -7.27 1.52
C ALA A 164 -15.97 -5.98 0.70
N ILE A 165 -14.86 -5.31 0.36
CA ILE A 165 -14.84 -4.13 -0.50
C ILE A 165 -15.40 -4.46 -1.90
N ARG A 166 -14.95 -5.57 -2.49
CA ARG A 166 -15.49 -6.02 -3.79
C ARG A 166 -16.99 -6.35 -3.69
N MET A 167 -17.41 -7.08 -2.65
CA MET A 167 -18.82 -7.44 -2.43
C MET A 167 -19.71 -6.22 -2.21
N ALA A 168 -19.17 -5.15 -1.65
CA ALA A 168 -19.85 -3.86 -1.53
C ALA A 168 -20.03 -3.15 -2.89
N GLY A 169 -19.48 -3.70 -3.98
CA GLY A 169 -19.59 -3.11 -5.33
C GLY A 169 -18.60 -1.96 -5.56
N TYR A 170 -17.40 -2.03 -4.96
CA TYR A 170 -16.32 -1.09 -5.28
C TYR A 170 -15.86 -1.27 -6.73
N ALA A 171 -15.73 -2.51 -7.17
CA ALA A 171 -15.41 -2.88 -8.54
C ALA A 171 -16.37 -3.95 -9.07
N THR A 172 -16.62 -3.93 -10.38
CA THR A 172 -17.45 -4.92 -11.06
C THR A 172 -16.69 -6.19 -11.42
N ASP A 173 -15.36 -6.12 -11.51
CA ASP A 173 -14.50 -7.25 -11.81
C ASP A 173 -14.59 -8.33 -10.71
N PRO A 174 -14.99 -9.56 -11.04
CA PRO A 174 -15.02 -10.66 -10.09
C PRO A 174 -13.63 -11.01 -9.50
N GLN A 175 -12.55 -10.69 -10.20
CA GLN A 175 -11.18 -10.97 -9.78
C GLN A 175 -10.55 -9.84 -8.94
N TYR A 176 -11.25 -8.73 -8.74
CA TYR A 176 -10.72 -7.55 -8.05
C TYR A 176 -10.09 -7.88 -6.68
N ALA A 177 -10.78 -8.63 -5.84
CA ALA A 177 -10.27 -9.00 -4.51
C ALA A 177 -8.98 -9.81 -4.60
N SER A 178 -8.92 -10.79 -5.50
CA SER A 178 -7.73 -11.61 -5.71
C SER A 178 -6.56 -10.77 -6.24
N LEU A 179 -6.85 -9.81 -7.11
CA LEU A 179 -5.85 -8.90 -7.68
C LEU A 179 -5.25 -8.01 -6.58
N ILE A 180 -6.09 -7.44 -5.71
CA ILE A 180 -5.61 -6.65 -4.55
C ILE A 180 -4.77 -7.53 -3.62
N CYS A 181 -5.22 -8.76 -3.29
CA CYS A 181 -4.44 -9.68 -2.47
C CYS A 181 -3.09 -10.03 -3.10
N ASN A 182 -3.04 -10.29 -4.41
CA ASN A 182 -1.79 -10.57 -5.12
C ASN A 182 -0.80 -9.40 -5.05
N ILE A 183 -1.27 -8.15 -5.17
CA ILE A 183 -0.42 -6.97 -4.99
C ILE A 183 0.12 -6.92 -3.56
N ILE A 184 -0.74 -7.14 -2.55
CA ILE A 184 -0.32 -7.16 -1.15
C ILE A 184 0.76 -8.20 -0.91
N GLU A 185 0.56 -9.41 -1.39
CA GLU A 185 1.48 -10.54 -1.20
C GLU A 185 2.78 -10.33 -1.98
N SER A 186 2.71 -9.91 -3.25
CA SER A 186 3.89 -9.67 -4.08
C SER A 186 4.84 -8.60 -3.50
N TYR A 187 4.29 -7.56 -2.92
CA TYR A 187 5.08 -6.46 -2.33
C TYR A 187 5.15 -6.53 -0.80
N SER A 188 4.66 -7.61 -0.17
CA SER A 188 4.65 -7.81 1.28
C SER A 188 4.03 -6.65 2.06
N LEU A 189 2.97 -6.03 1.51
CA LEU A 189 2.38 -4.82 2.09
C LEU A 189 1.69 -5.06 3.44
N ASN A 190 1.33 -6.31 3.74
CA ASN A 190 0.71 -6.70 5.02
C ASN A 190 1.62 -6.47 6.24
N ILE A 191 2.92 -6.24 6.04
CA ILE A 191 3.83 -5.84 7.13
C ILE A 191 3.45 -4.48 7.75
N TYR A 192 2.65 -3.68 7.05
CA TYR A 192 2.16 -2.39 7.53
C TYR A 192 0.81 -2.48 8.28
N ASP A 193 0.19 -3.68 8.35
CA ASP A 193 -1.13 -3.88 8.95
C ASP A 193 -1.08 -3.99 10.48
N PHE A 194 -0.55 -2.96 11.12
CA PHE A 194 -0.54 -2.83 12.58
C PHE A 194 -1.09 -1.47 12.99
N LYS A 195 -1.71 -1.40 14.16
CA LYS A 195 -2.19 -0.13 14.71
C LYS A 195 -1.05 0.65 15.35
N VAL A 196 -0.90 1.90 14.94
CA VAL A 196 0.04 2.83 15.58
C VAL A 196 -0.43 3.09 17.00
N GLY A 197 0.33 2.66 18.00
CA GLY A 197 0.00 2.83 19.42
C GLY A 197 -0.05 1.55 20.24
N ASP A 198 -0.09 0.38 19.64
CA ASP A 198 -0.12 -0.92 20.36
C ASP A 198 1.25 -1.34 20.97
N GLY A 199 2.03 -0.38 21.45
CA GLY A 199 3.25 -0.66 22.25
C GLY A 199 4.52 -0.87 21.41
N ASN A 200 4.47 -0.78 20.10
CA ASN A 200 5.57 -1.14 19.21
C ASN A 200 6.20 0.01 18.41
N LYS A 201 6.08 1.26 18.88
CA LYS A 201 6.70 2.44 18.19
C LYS A 201 8.19 2.25 17.86
N VAL A 202 8.91 1.45 18.64
CA VAL A 202 10.33 1.15 18.40
C VAL A 202 10.48 0.18 17.22
N VAL A 203 9.61 -0.83 17.13
CA VAL A 203 9.59 -1.79 16.02
C VAL A 203 9.11 -1.11 14.74
N GLU A 204 8.10 -0.26 14.82
CA GLU A 204 7.59 0.56 13.72
C GLU A 204 8.67 1.45 13.12
N ARG A 205 9.39 2.19 13.96
CA ARG A 205 10.55 3.00 13.53
C ARG A 205 11.67 2.14 12.95
N ALA A 206 11.95 0.98 13.53
CA ALA A 206 12.97 0.08 13.04
C ALA A 206 12.59 -0.49 11.66
N ILE A 207 11.34 -0.90 11.46
CA ILE A 207 10.83 -1.39 10.17
C ILE A 207 10.87 -0.26 9.15
N THR A 208 10.29 0.90 9.44
CA THR A 208 10.24 2.05 8.52
C THR A 208 11.65 2.56 8.19
N THR A 209 12.53 2.66 9.19
CA THR A 209 13.93 3.07 8.99
C THR A 209 14.71 2.00 8.25
N GLY A 210 14.53 0.72 8.60
CA GLY A 210 15.17 -0.39 7.91
C GLY A 210 14.79 -0.43 6.42
N MET A 211 13.50 -0.26 6.10
CA MET A 211 13.04 -0.22 4.72
C MET A 211 13.49 1.03 3.95
N SER A 212 13.65 2.17 4.61
CA SER A 212 14.21 3.37 3.97
C SER A 212 15.70 3.24 3.61
N ILE A 213 16.40 2.31 4.26
CA ILE A 213 17.84 2.03 4.08
C ILE A 213 18.05 0.87 3.09
N VAL A 214 17.10 -0.05 2.97
CA VAL A 214 17.16 -1.16 2.01
C VAL A 214 17.21 -0.60 0.58
N GLY A 215 18.35 -0.76 -0.08
CA GLY A 215 18.64 -0.24 -1.43
C GLY A 215 19.39 1.07 -1.50
N LYS A 216 19.66 1.76 -0.37
CA LYS A 216 20.56 2.91 -0.32
C LYS A 216 21.97 2.55 0.13
N SER A 217 22.19 1.33 0.59
CA SER A 217 23.52 0.86 0.92
C SER A 217 24.29 0.58 -0.38
N PRO A 218 25.49 1.15 -0.57
CA PRO A 218 26.37 0.82 -1.68
C PRO A 218 27.02 -0.56 -1.43
N TYR A 219 26.21 -1.61 -1.22
CA TYR A 219 26.72 -2.95 -1.09
C TYR A 219 27.04 -3.47 -2.49
N VAL A 220 28.26 -3.26 -2.93
CA VAL A 220 28.82 -3.94 -4.11
C VAL A 220 29.15 -5.37 -3.70
N PHE A 221 28.33 -6.30 -4.12
CA PHE A 221 28.63 -7.73 -4.03
C PHE A 221 29.90 -7.99 -4.85
N GLY A 222 31.00 -8.39 -4.22
CA GLY A 222 32.20 -8.82 -4.92
C GLY A 222 33.42 -7.90 -4.89
N GLY A 223 33.53 -6.99 -3.94
CA GLY A 223 34.77 -6.29 -3.61
C GLY A 223 35.78 -7.28 -3.00
N GLY A 224 36.31 -8.21 -3.79
CA GLY A 224 37.45 -9.03 -3.44
C GLY A 224 38.64 -8.12 -3.15
N ARG A 225 39.22 -8.22 -1.95
CA ARG A 225 40.55 -7.67 -1.67
C ARG A 225 41.52 -8.31 -2.66
N ASN A 226 42.15 -7.50 -3.49
CA ASN A 226 43.41 -7.90 -4.07
C ASN A 226 44.45 -7.99 -2.92
N PRO A 227 45.12 -9.10 -2.70
CA PRO A 227 46.28 -9.14 -1.83
C PRO A 227 47.46 -8.64 -2.66
N GLU A 228 48.06 -7.52 -2.30
CA GLU A 228 49.47 -7.26 -2.48
C GLU A 228 50.16 -7.40 -1.13
#